data_6f3102514f307b870169672262505d9b
#
_entry.id   6f3102514f307b870169672262505d9b
#
_cell.length_a   1.000
_cell.length_b   1.000
_cell.length_c   1.000
_cell.angle_alpha   90.00
_cell.angle_beta   90.00
_cell.angle_gamma   90.00
#
_symmetry.space_group_name_H-M   'P 1'
#
loop_
_entity.id
_entity.type
_entity.pdbx_description
1 polymer ?
#
loop_
_entity_poly.entity_id
_entity_poly.type
_entity_poly.pdbx_seq_one_letter_code
_entity_poly.pdbx_strand_id
1 'polypeptide(L)'
;MGLVIGAVAVLATRWSERSSAAPEPAETPLPRGVGDVLSVLRSIAVVLDASDAVVNTSASAVSYGLVRHGELVHHELRHIARQVRRDGMIREAELDLPRGPNAQASTVMRVRVAPIAVSHVLILAEDHTHARRVEEIRRDFVANVSHELKTPVGGISLLAEAVLDGKDDPEAVARFARQFDKAPVEA
;
A
#
# COMPACT_ATOMS: atom_id res chain seq x y z
N MET A 1 -14.54 -27.27 64.07
CA MET A 1 -14.97 -26.92 62.69
C MET A 1 -14.27 -25.67 62.14
N GLY A 2 -13.64 -24.84 62.95
CA GLY A 2 -13.00 -23.60 62.48
C GLY A 2 -11.63 -23.75 61.76
N LEU A 3 -10.91 -24.84 62.00
CA LEU A 3 -9.57 -25.04 61.43
C LEU A 3 -9.55 -25.46 59.95
N VAL A 4 -10.59 -26.10 59.46
CA VAL A 4 -10.72 -26.55 58.07
C VAL A 4 -11.09 -25.40 57.11
N ILE A 5 -11.90 -24.45 57.61
CA ILE A 5 -12.33 -23.27 56.82
C ILE A 5 -11.15 -22.31 56.60
N GLY A 6 -10.26 -22.16 57.58
CA GLY A 6 -9.06 -21.30 57.44
C GLY A 6 -8.04 -21.84 56.43
N ALA A 7 -7.87 -23.17 56.34
CA ALA A 7 -6.94 -23.80 55.41
C ALA A 7 -7.39 -23.68 53.94
N VAL A 8 -8.70 -23.77 53.68
CA VAL A 8 -9.28 -23.62 52.34
C VAL A 8 -9.16 -22.16 51.85
N ALA A 9 -9.39 -21.17 52.76
CA ALA A 9 -9.26 -19.76 52.43
C ALA A 9 -7.82 -19.38 52.06
N VAL A 10 -6.81 -19.87 52.81
CA VAL A 10 -5.39 -19.63 52.52
C VAL A 10 -4.91 -20.31 51.24
N LEU A 11 -5.44 -21.50 50.93
CA LEU A 11 -5.15 -22.18 49.67
C LEU A 11 -5.79 -21.47 48.47
N ALA A 12 -7.01 -20.95 48.63
CA ALA A 12 -7.68 -20.21 47.55
C ALA A 12 -7.01 -18.86 47.25
N THR A 13 -6.52 -18.12 48.25
CA THR A 13 -5.76 -16.87 48.05
C THR A 13 -4.38 -17.14 47.42
N ARG A 14 -3.69 -18.19 47.83
CA ARG A 14 -2.41 -18.58 47.17
C ARG A 14 -2.59 -19.08 45.72
N TRP A 15 -3.73 -19.67 45.40
CA TRP A 15 -4.03 -20.08 44.02
C TRP A 15 -4.43 -18.88 43.15
N SER A 16 -5.17 -17.91 43.72
CA SER A 16 -5.52 -16.67 43.04
C SER A 16 -4.29 -15.82 42.75
N GLU A 17 -3.32 -15.74 43.66
CA GLU A 17 -2.07 -15.02 43.45
C GLU A 17 -1.15 -15.71 42.40
N ARG A 18 -1.19 -17.06 42.31
CA ARG A 18 -0.46 -17.79 41.25
C ARG A 18 -1.12 -17.73 39.88
N SER A 19 -2.45 -17.52 39.82
CA SER A 19 -3.16 -17.35 38.54
C SER A 19 -3.09 -15.91 38.00
N SER A 20 -2.71 -14.93 38.83
CA SER A 20 -2.55 -13.52 38.41
C SER A 20 -1.15 -13.21 37.94
N ALA A 21 -0.18 -14.10 38.11
CA ALA A 21 1.12 -14.01 37.48
C ALA A 21 1.09 -14.81 36.17
N ALA A 22 0.32 -14.35 35.17
CA ALA A 22 0.68 -14.63 33.79
C ALA A 22 2.11 -14.13 33.61
N PRO A 23 3.07 -14.97 33.14
CA PRO A 23 4.40 -14.46 32.83
C PRO A 23 4.21 -13.30 31.85
N GLU A 24 4.59 -12.10 32.28
CA GLU A 24 4.79 -10.99 31.35
C GLU A 24 5.63 -11.57 30.20
N PRO A 25 5.16 -11.47 28.95
CA PRO A 25 5.94 -11.96 27.84
C PRO A 25 7.29 -11.28 27.96
N ALA A 26 8.35 -12.05 28.22
CA ALA A 26 9.69 -11.57 28.36
C ALA A 26 9.95 -10.69 27.13
N GLU A 27 10.04 -9.38 27.33
CA GLU A 27 10.37 -8.43 26.30
C GLU A 27 11.71 -8.87 25.71
N THR A 28 11.66 -9.57 24.59
CA THR A 28 12.89 -9.93 23.88
C THR A 28 13.43 -8.63 23.34
N PRO A 29 14.52 -8.08 23.91
CA PRO A 29 15.03 -6.79 23.46
C PRO A 29 15.40 -6.92 21.99
N LEU A 30 15.06 -5.90 21.20
CA LEU A 30 15.52 -5.79 19.82
C LEU A 30 17.03 -5.99 19.76
N PRO A 31 17.55 -6.78 18.80
CA PRO A 31 18.99 -6.92 18.63
C PRO A 31 19.65 -5.54 18.57
N ARG A 32 20.73 -5.37 19.33
CA ARG A 32 21.50 -4.13 19.34
C ARG A 32 21.93 -3.82 17.90
N GLY A 33 21.64 -2.61 17.41
CA GLY A 33 21.96 -2.17 16.04
C GLY A 33 20.77 -2.10 15.07
N VAL A 34 19.62 -2.70 15.37
CA VAL A 34 18.43 -2.56 14.50
C VAL A 34 18.00 -1.09 14.41
N GLY A 35 18.03 -0.36 15.53
CA GLY A 35 17.73 1.08 15.54
C GLY A 35 18.71 1.90 14.70
N ASP A 36 20.00 1.58 14.76
CA ASP A 36 21.04 2.27 13.98
C ASP A 36 20.86 2.03 12.48
N VAL A 37 20.57 0.80 12.08
CA VAL A 37 20.27 0.47 10.67
C VAL A 37 19.02 1.20 10.18
N LEU A 38 17.96 1.22 10.98
CA LEU A 38 16.71 1.91 10.60
C LEU A 38 16.90 3.43 10.51
N SER A 39 17.80 4.02 11.30
CA SER A 39 18.10 5.45 11.25
C SER A 39 18.85 5.87 9.97
N VAL A 40 19.66 4.97 9.40
CA VAL A 40 20.40 5.19 8.15
C VAL A 40 19.53 4.94 6.92
N LEU A 41 18.54 4.08 7.02
CA LEU A 41 17.59 3.85 5.94
C LEU A 41 16.72 5.11 5.74
N ARG A 42 16.66 5.62 4.51
CA ARG A 42 15.76 6.73 4.14
C ARG A 42 14.29 6.31 4.12
N SER A 43 14.02 5.04 4.38
CA SER A 43 12.68 4.46 4.39
C SER A 43 11.91 4.83 5.64
N ILE A 44 10.61 4.95 5.52
CA ILE A 44 9.69 5.07 6.63
C ILE A 44 9.65 3.72 7.33
N ALA A 45 10.08 3.65 8.58
CA ALA A 45 10.19 2.39 9.32
C ALA A 45 9.51 2.46 10.69
N VAL A 46 8.79 1.41 11.05
CA VAL A 46 8.16 1.23 12.35
C VAL A 46 8.38 -0.21 12.83
N VAL A 47 8.76 -0.38 14.09
CA VAL A 47 8.88 -1.68 14.73
C VAL A 47 7.84 -1.78 15.84
N LEU A 48 7.08 -2.86 15.82
CA LEU A 48 6.05 -3.18 16.81
C LEU A 48 6.49 -4.36 17.65
N ASP A 49 6.13 -4.35 18.93
CA ASP A 49 6.25 -5.50 19.84
C ASP A 49 5.06 -6.46 19.74
N ALA A 50 5.03 -7.45 20.64
CA ALA A 50 3.96 -8.44 20.71
C ALA A 50 2.57 -7.82 21.04
N SER A 51 2.55 -6.66 21.68
CA SER A 51 1.32 -5.96 22.11
C SER A 51 0.79 -4.95 21.07
N ASP A 52 1.44 -4.83 19.90
CA ASP A 52 1.23 -3.80 18.88
C ASP A 52 1.73 -2.40 19.29
N ALA A 53 2.49 -2.27 20.38
CA ALA A 53 3.11 -1.01 20.75
C ALA A 53 4.32 -0.71 19.85
N VAL A 54 4.55 0.57 19.57
CA VAL A 54 5.71 1.00 18.77
C VAL A 54 6.94 1.07 19.64
N VAL A 55 7.89 0.15 19.43
CA VAL A 55 9.16 0.10 20.16
C VAL A 55 10.30 0.85 19.48
N ASN A 56 10.18 1.06 18.15
CA ASN A 56 11.12 1.87 17.38
C ASN A 56 10.43 2.48 16.16
N THR A 57 10.83 3.68 15.77
CA THR A 57 10.25 4.37 14.61
C THR A 57 11.24 5.35 14.00
N SER A 58 11.22 5.49 12.68
CA SER A 58 11.95 6.54 11.98
C SER A 58 11.26 7.90 12.14
N ALA A 59 12.03 8.99 12.09
CA ALA A 59 11.48 10.34 12.11
C ALA A 59 10.46 10.56 10.96
N SER A 60 10.71 9.93 9.80
CA SER A 60 9.80 9.95 8.65
C SER A 60 8.44 9.34 8.99
N ALA A 61 8.36 8.23 9.74
CA ALA A 61 7.10 7.61 10.09
C ALA A 61 6.21 8.54 10.95
N VAL A 62 6.83 9.33 11.82
CA VAL A 62 6.12 10.35 12.60
C VAL A 62 5.66 11.51 11.71
N SER A 63 6.53 12.01 10.82
CA SER A 63 6.20 13.15 9.93
C SER A 63 5.12 12.80 8.89
N TYR A 64 5.04 11.54 8.45
CA TYR A 64 3.96 11.04 7.61
C TYR A 64 2.68 10.72 8.40
N GLY A 65 2.71 10.80 9.74
CA GLY A 65 1.55 10.57 10.59
C GLY A 65 1.18 9.10 10.77
N LEU A 66 2.10 8.17 10.48
CA LEU A 66 1.87 6.73 10.69
C LEU A 66 1.89 6.35 12.16
N VAL A 67 2.68 7.10 12.95
CA VAL A 67 2.83 6.89 14.40
C VAL A 67 2.46 8.17 15.13
N ARG A 68 1.67 8.04 16.19
CA ARG A 68 1.32 9.12 17.12
C ARG A 68 1.21 8.56 18.53
N HIS A 69 1.84 9.24 19.50
CA HIS A 69 1.84 8.84 20.92
C HIS A 69 2.31 7.39 21.16
N GLY A 70 3.25 6.89 20.35
CA GLY A 70 3.75 5.52 20.48
C GLY A 70 2.84 4.43 19.91
N GLU A 71 1.82 4.79 19.14
CA GLU A 71 0.89 3.85 18.51
C GLU A 71 0.78 4.08 17.00
N LEU A 72 0.47 3.01 16.26
CA LEU A 72 0.09 3.13 14.85
C LEU A 72 -1.27 3.83 14.73
N VAL A 73 -1.34 4.86 13.89
CA VAL A 73 -2.58 5.61 13.63
C VAL A 73 -3.56 4.79 12.78
N HIS A 74 -3.04 4.15 11.73
CA HIS A 74 -3.87 3.50 10.70
C HIS A 74 -4.20 2.06 11.06
N HIS A 75 -5.50 1.72 11.05
CA HIS A 75 -5.99 0.40 11.40
C HIS A 75 -5.60 -0.67 10.37
N GLU A 76 -5.44 -0.29 9.10
CA GLU A 76 -5.00 -1.17 8.02
C GLU A 76 -3.60 -1.72 8.31
N LEU A 77 -2.68 -0.86 8.74
CA LEU A 77 -1.32 -1.27 9.11
C LEU A 77 -1.32 -2.22 10.30
N ARG A 78 -2.15 -1.93 11.33
CA ARG A 78 -2.32 -2.83 12.48
C ARG A 78 -2.88 -4.18 12.07
N HIS A 79 -3.85 -4.18 11.15
CA HIS A 79 -4.43 -5.43 10.66
C HIS A 79 -3.39 -6.30 9.94
N ILE A 80 -2.59 -5.73 9.03
CA ILE A 80 -1.53 -6.44 8.33
C ILE A 80 -0.46 -6.93 9.31
N ALA A 81 -0.04 -6.11 10.28
CA ALA A 81 0.93 -6.49 11.29
C ALA A 81 0.47 -7.70 12.11
N ARG A 82 -0.81 -7.73 12.51
CA ARG A 82 -1.39 -8.88 13.22
C ARG A 82 -1.47 -10.15 12.37
N GLN A 83 -1.71 -10.01 11.06
CA GLN A 83 -1.69 -11.15 10.16
C GLN A 83 -0.27 -11.73 10.06
N VAL A 84 0.73 -10.86 9.82
CA VAL A 84 2.15 -11.24 9.73
C VAL A 84 2.62 -11.92 11.03
N ARG A 85 2.18 -11.43 12.20
CA ARG A 85 2.51 -12.04 13.48
C ARG A 85 1.91 -13.44 13.64
N ARG A 86 0.71 -13.69 13.09
CA ARG A 86 0.04 -14.99 13.21
C ARG A 86 0.62 -16.07 12.31
N ASP A 87 0.98 -15.71 11.07
CA ASP A 87 1.39 -16.69 10.07
C ASP A 87 2.88 -16.63 9.72
N GLY A 88 3.60 -15.59 10.18
CA GLY A 88 5.01 -15.41 9.91
C GLY A 88 5.34 -15.03 8.46
N MET A 89 4.33 -14.74 7.64
CA MET A 89 4.52 -14.46 6.21
C MET A 89 4.71 -12.97 5.96
N ILE A 90 5.74 -12.62 5.17
CA ILE A 90 5.93 -11.24 4.70
C ILE A 90 4.76 -10.83 3.82
N ARG A 91 4.25 -9.63 4.04
CA ARG A 91 3.16 -9.05 3.26
C ARG A 91 3.56 -7.73 2.64
N GLU A 92 3.13 -7.54 1.42
CA GLU A 92 3.22 -6.25 0.72
C GLU A 92 1.80 -5.78 0.38
N ALA A 93 1.59 -4.48 0.54
CA ALA A 93 0.31 -3.86 0.19
C ALA A 93 0.55 -2.42 -0.25
N GLU A 94 -0.33 -1.91 -1.09
CA GLU A 94 -0.44 -0.49 -1.40
C GLU A 94 -1.68 0.04 -0.68
N LEU A 95 -1.49 1.05 0.15
CA LEU A 95 -2.52 1.62 1.00
C LEU A 95 -2.67 3.11 0.71
N ASP A 96 -3.91 3.56 0.60
CA ASP A 96 -4.23 4.97 0.51
C ASP A 96 -4.51 5.48 1.92
N LEU A 97 -3.52 6.14 2.52
CA LEU A 97 -3.57 6.55 3.91
C LEU A 97 -3.88 8.04 4.02
N PRO A 98 -4.92 8.43 4.78
CA PRO A 98 -5.24 9.82 5.00
C PRO A 98 -4.11 10.53 5.75
N ARG A 99 -3.74 11.72 5.28
CA ARG A 99 -2.68 12.54 5.86
C ARG A 99 -3.28 13.74 6.61
N GLY A 100 -2.85 13.91 7.86
CA GLY A 100 -3.24 15.04 8.69
C GLY A 100 -4.58 14.86 9.41
N PRO A 101 -4.92 15.81 10.30
CA PRO A 101 -6.07 15.68 11.20
C PRO A 101 -7.44 15.73 10.50
N ASN A 102 -7.50 16.32 9.31
CA ASN A 102 -8.75 16.51 8.57
C ASN A 102 -8.89 15.58 7.34
N ALA A 103 -7.99 14.61 7.15
CA ALA A 103 -8.02 13.64 6.03
C ALA A 103 -8.19 14.28 4.62
N GLN A 104 -7.85 15.57 4.47
CA GLN A 104 -8.02 16.30 3.20
C GLN A 104 -7.00 15.94 2.12
N ALA A 105 -5.91 15.29 2.52
CA ALA A 105 -4.91 14.75 1.61
C ALA A 105 -4.72 13.27 1.92
N SER A 106 -4.56 12.46 0.90
CA SER A 106 -4.14 11.08 1.04
C SER A 106 -2.74 10.88 0.47
N THR A 107 -2.05 9.89 0.98
CA THR A 107 -0.73 9.48 0.51
C THR A 107 -0.80 8.01 0.17
N VAL A 108 -0.44 7.68 -1.06
CA VAL A 108 -0.34 6.28 -1.48
C VAL A 108 0.97 5.72 -0.95
N MET A 109 0.86 4.80 0.01
CA MET A 109 2.00 4.15 0.64
C MET A 109 2.13 2.71 0.17
N ARG A 110 3.29 2.36 -0.37
CA ARG A 110 3.67 0.96 -0.51
C ARG A 110 4.28 0.50 0.79
N VAL A 111 3.67 -0.50 1.41
CA VAL A 111 4.12 -1.03 2.69
C VAL A 111 4.58 -2.47 2.55
N ARG A 112 5.67 -2.80 3.23
CA ARG A 112 6.16 -4.15 3.39
C ARG A 112 6.25 -4.45 4.88
N VAL A 113 5.57 -5.50 5.30
CA VAL A 113 5.46 -5.91 6.69
C VAL A 113 6.07 -7.28 6.85
N ALA A 114 7.02 -7.42 7.75
CA ALA A 114 7.79 -8.64 7.96
C ALA A 114 7.95 -8.95 9.45
N PRO A 115 7.96 -10.23 9.85
CA PRO A 115 8.34 -10.60 11.21
C PRO A 115 9.83 -10.38 11.40
N ILE A 116 10.23 -9.82 12.55
CA ILE A 116 11.62 -9.72 12.98
C ILE A 116 11.73 -10.25 14.41
N ALA A 117 12.78 -11.04 14.66
CA ALA A 117 12.92 -11.75 15.92
C ALA A 117 11.68 -12.60 16.27
N VAL A 118 11.54 -12.99 17.54
CA VAL A 118 10.48 -13.94 17.95
C VAL A 118 9.09 -13.27 18.06
N SER A 119 9.04 -11.97 18.36
CA SER A 119 7.79 -11.31 18.74
C SER A 119 7.55 -9.95 18.07
N HIS A 120 8.52 -9.47 17.28
CA HIS A 120 8.45 -8.15 16.68
C HIS A 120 8.01 -8.20 15.22
N VAL A 121 7.39 -7.11 14.77
CA VAL A 121 7.01 -6.89 13.37
C VAL A 121 7.64 -5.59 12.89
N LEU A 122 8.31 -5.65 11.75
CA LEU A 122 8.85 -4.49 11.04
C LEU A 122 7.87 -4.09 9.94
N ILE A 123 7.53 -2.82 9.91
CA ILE A 123 6.80 -2.17 8.82
C ILE A 123 7.77 -1.23 8.13
N LEU A 124 7.99 -1.44 6.85
CA LEU A 124 8.68 -0.50 5.96
C LEU A 124 7.63 0.12 5.04
N ALA A 125 7.68 1.43 4.85
CA ALA A 125 6.77 2.13 3.97
C ALA A 125 7.55 3.08 3.05
N GLU A 126 7.02 3.29 1.85
CA GLU A 126 7.52 4.22 0.85
C GLU A 126 6.36 5.04 0.28
N ASP A 127 6.57 6.33 0.08
CA ASP A 127 5.59 7.19 -0.57
C ASP A 127 5.59 6.94 -2.09
N HIS A 128 4.54 6.33 -2.56
CA HIS A 128 4.32 5.98 -3.97
C HIS A 128 3.37 6.94 -4.70
N THR A 129 2.93 8.02 -4.05
CA THR A 129 1.93 8.95 -4.58
C THR A 129 2.35 9.51 -5.94
N HIS A 130 3.60 9.96 -6.07
CA HIS A 130 4.10 10.50 -7.34
C HIS A 130 4.21 9.43 -8.42
N ALA A 131 4.75 8.26 -8.09
CA ALA A 131 4.92 7.16 -9.04
C ALA A 131 3.57 6.69 -9.60
N ARG A 132 2.58 6.55 -8.72
CA ARG A 132 1.21 6.19 -9.11
C ARG A 132 0.58 7.24 -10.04
N ARG A 133 0.72 8.53 -9.70
CA ARG A 133 0.19 9.62 -10.53
C ARG A 133 0.79 9.62 -11.94
N VAL A 134 2.10 9.40 -12.06
CA VAL A 134 2.77 9.29 -13.37
C VAL A 134 2.24 8.10 -14.17
N GLU A 135 2.03 6.95 -13.53
CA GLU A 135 1.49 5.76 -14.20
C GLU A 135 0.03 5.95 -14.62
N GLU A 136 -0.79 6.64 -13.83
CA GLU A 136 -2.16 7.01 -14.18
C GLU A 136 -2.17 7.93 -15.42
N ILE A 137 -1.38 9.00 -15.40
CA ILE A 137 -1.25 9.93 -16.55
C ILE A 137 -0.79 9.18 -17.82
N ARG A 138 0.20 8.29 -17.68
CA ARG A 138 0.68 7.48 -18.81
C ARG A 138 -0.40 6.58 -19.37
N ARG A 139 -1.18 5.94 -18.51
CA ARG A 139 -2.27 5.06 -18.92
C ARG A 139 -3.38 5.81 -19.62
N ASP A 140 -3.77 6.96 -19.09
CA ASP A 140 -4.76 7.84 -19.69
C ASP A 140 -4.29 8.38 -21.06
N PHE A 141 -3.02 8.77 -21.15
CA PHE A 141 -2.42 9.20 -22.41
C PHE A 141 -2.48 8.10 -23.47
N VAL A 142 -2.06 6.87 -23.16
CA VAL A 142 -2.11 5.74 -24.10
C VAL A 142 -3.54 5.44 -24.53
N ALA A 143 -4.50 5.47 -23.60
CA ALA A 143 -5.91 5.26 -23.92
C ALA A 143 -6.44 6.34 -24.87
N ASN A 144 -6.20 7.61 -24.57
CA ASN A 144 -6.65 8.74 -25.39
C ASN A 144 -6.04 8.71 -26.78
N VAL A 145 -4.70 8.53 -26.88
CA VAL A 145 -4.01 8.41 -28.18
C VAL A 145 -4.57 7.25 -29.00
N SER A 146 -4.85 6.11 -28.37
CA SER A 146 -5.43 4.95 -29.05
C SER A 146 -6.82 5.25 -29.61
N HIS A 147 -7.64 5.99 -28.88
CA HIS A 147 -8.95 6.42 -29.33
C HIS A 147 -8.86 7.45 -30.47
N GLU A 148 -7.98 8.43 -30.35
CA GLU A 148 -7.80 9.47 -31.37
C GLU A 148 -7.19 8.93 -32.67
N LEU A 149 -6.34 7.90 -32.60
CA LEU A 149 -5.78 7.25 -33.78
C LEU A 149 -6.77 6.30 -34.48
N LYS A 150 -7.71 5.70 -33.74
CA LYS A 150 -8.67 4.75 -34.29
C LYS A 150 -9.57 5.38 -35.36
N THR A 151 -9.98 6.62 -35.16
CA THR A 151 -10.84 7.37 -36.08
C THR A 151 -10.15 7.65 -37.42
N PRO A 152 -8.97 8.28 -37.48
CA PRO A 152 -8.28 8.52 -38.76
C PRO A 152 -7.86 7.22 -39.45
N VAL A 153 -7.39 6.21 -38.71
CA VAL A 153 -7.03 4.91 -39.27
C VAL A 153 -8.27 4.23 -39.89
N GLY A 154 -9.42 4.27 -39.22
CA GLY A 154 -10.68 3.77 -39.76
C GLY A 154 -11.09 4.51 -41.02
N GLY A 155 -10.94 5.84 -41.07
CA GLY A 155 -11.19 6.66 -42.24
C GLY A 155 -10.28 6.30 -43.43
N ILE A 156 -8.98 6.10 -43.17
CA ILE A 156 -8.01 5.66 -44.19
C ILE A 156 -8.40 4.28 -44.76
N SER A 157 -8.75 3.34 -43.89
CA SER A 157 -9.16 1.99 -44.30
C SER A 157 -10.41 2.02 -45.22
N LEU A 158 -11.41 2.81 -44.84
CA LEU A 158 -12.62 2.99 -45.62
C LEU A 158 -12.36 3.61 -47.01
N LEU A 159 -11.49 4.62 -47.06
CA LEU A 159 -11.06 5.25 -48.30
C LEU A 159 -10.26 4.30 -49.19
N ALA A 160 -9.37 3.49 -48.59
CA ALA A 160 -8.62 2.48 -49.32
C ALA A 160 -9.57 1.41 -49.93
N GLU A 161 -10.57 0.93 -49.20
CA GLU A 161 -11.59 0.03 -49.71
C GLU A 161 -12.38 0.67 -50.86
N ALA A 162 -12.82 1.92 -50.71
CA ALA A 162 -13.55 2.64 -51.75
C ALA A 162 -12.73 2.83 -53.03
N VAL A 163 -11.42 3.06 -52.93
CA VAL A 163 -10.52 3.14 -54.09
C VAL A 163 -10.36 1.77 -54.77
N LEU A 164 -10.26 0.70 -54.00
CA LEU A 164 -10.17 -0.67 -54.50
C LEU A 164 -11.45 -1.10 -55.22
N ASP A 165 -12.60 -0.79 -54.65
CA ASP A 165 -13.90 -1.09 -55.25
C ASP A 165 -14.20 -0.26 -56.52
N GLY A 166 -13.73 1.00 -56.53
CA GLY A 166 -13.87 1.91 -57.66
C GLY A 166 -12.75 1.81 -58.71
N LYS A 167 -11.84 0.83 -58.67
CA LYS A 167 -10.65 0.74 -59.47
C LYS A 167 -10.90 0.83 -61.01
N ASP A 168 -12.07 0.40 -61.47
CA ASP A 168 -12.45 0.40 -62.87
C ASP A 168 -13.16 1.71 -63.28
N ASP A 169 -13.38 2.66 -62.34
CA ASP A 169 -13.94 3.99 -62.59
C ASP A 169 -12.90 5.09 -62.17
N PRO A 170 -12.11 5.64 -63.10
CA PRO A 170 -11.10 6.64 -62.79
C PRO A 170 -11.66 7.93 -62.17
N GLU A 171 -12.91 8.29 -62.48
CA GLU A 171 -13.53 9.48 -61.88
C GLU A 171 -13.93 9.25 -60.40
N ALA A 172 -14.37 8.04 -60.05
CA ALA A 172 -14.66 7.63 -58.67
C ALA A 172 -13.34 7.68 -57.84
N VAL A 173 -12.27 7.08 -58.33
CA VAL A 173 -10.94 7.11 -57.65
C VAL A 173 -10.46 8.53 -57.43
N ALA A 174 -10.59 9.41 -58.47
CA ALA A 174 -10.17 10.83 -58.34
C ALA A 174 -11.05 11.61 -57.34
N ARG A 175 -12.31 11.26 -57.15
CA ARG A 175 -13.18 11.85 -56.12
C ARG A 175 -12.70 11.45 -54.71
N PHE A 176 -12.44 10.17 -54.47
CA PHE A 176 -12.01 9.65 -53.18
C PHE A 176 -10.61 10.20 -52.79
N ALA A 177 -9.67 10.28 -53.73
CA ALA A 177 -8.34 10.87 -53.51
C ALA A 177 -8.42 12.35 -53.09
N ARG A 178 -9.34 13.14 -53.70
CA ARG A 178 -9.56 14.54 -53.30
C ARG A 178 -10.21 14.69 -51.93
N GLN A 179 -10.94 13.71 -51.46
CA GLN A 179 -11.54 13.71 -50.13
C GLN A 179 -10.49 13.44 -49.06
N PHE A 180 -9.48 12.65 -49.40
CA PHE A 180 -8.32 12.41 -48.53
C PHE A 180 -7.47 13.67 -48.32
N ASP A 181 -7.25 14.45 -49.41
CA ASP A 181 -6.43 15.69 -49.32
C ASP A 181 -7.12 16.82 -48.54
N LYS A 182 -8.44 16.73 -48.36
CA LYS A 182 -9.24 17.72 -47.62
C LYS A 182 -9.52 17.34 -46.17
N ALA A 183 -9.07 16.17 -45.73
CA ALA A 183 -9.22 15.79 -44.33
C ALA A 183 -8.35 16.75 -43.47
N PRO A 184 -8.91 17.54 -42.54
CA PRO A 184 -8.14 18.44 -41.75
C PRO A 184 -7.18 17.63 -40.89
N VAL A 185 -5.89 17.81 -41.09
CA VAL A 185 -4.86 17.47 -40.11
C VAL A 185 -4.92 18.60 -39.08
N GLU A 186 -5.86 18.54 -38.16
CA GLU A 186 -5.84 19.44 -37.01
C GLU A 186 -4.67 19.04 -36.12
N ALA A 187 -3.71 19.95 -36.01
CA ALA A 187 -2.52 19.85 -35.16
C ALA A 187 -2.83 20.34 -33.74
#